data_1edfe025375294ea359efa476fe9fbca
#
_entry.id   1edfe025375294ea359efa476fe9fbca
#
_cell.length_a   1.000
_cell.length_b   1.000
_cell.length_c   1.000
_cell.angle_alpha   90.00
_cell.angle_beta   90.00
_cell.angle_gamma   90.00
#
_symmetry.space_group_name_H-M   'P 1'
#
loop_
_entity.id
_entity.type
_entity.pdbx_description
1 polymer ?
#
loop_
_entity_poly.entity_id
_entity_poly.type
_entity_poly.pdbx_seq_one_letter_code
_entity_poly.pdbx_strand_id
1 'polypeptide(L)'
;MKTMWRADPLVWGYGPTVFEVFLEPTCPFSAKAFGKLDDLLAQAGEHYITIKLRLHSQPWHMYSGVIVRCILAASTLEAGKSAAKSVMAAVFAHREEFEFDRHCGGPNLDATPNDIIRQIERYSGVKLSDAFAIPDLDREVKWHTRYARQNGIHSSPTFMIDGLVQADMSSGDAVSDWKERLLKH
;
A
#
# COMPACT_ATOMS: atom_id res chain seq x y z
N MET A 1 -31.35 0.48 5.65
CA MET A 1 -30.50 -0.70 5.33
C MET A 1 -29.04 -0.24 5.43
N LYS A 2 -28.23 -0.86 6.31
CA LYS A 2 -26.77 -0.64 6.24
C LYS A 2 -26.30 -1.24 4.92
N THR A 3 -25.85 -0.42 4.00
CA THR A 3 -25.15 -0.88 2.80
C THR A 3 -23.93 -1.68 3.26
N MET A 4 -23.93 -2.96 2.95
CA MET A 4 -22.88 -3.88 3.35
C MET A 4 -21.71 -3.67 2.37
N TRP A 5 -20.80 -2.76 2.73
CA TRP A 5 -19.56 -2.57 1.97
C TRP A 5 -18.54 -3.67 2.32
N ARG A 6 -17.67 -3.97 1.40
CA ARG A 6 -16.55 -4.90 1.59
C ARG A 6 -15.32 -4.34 0.89
N ALA A 7 -14.21 -4.29 1.61
CA ALA A 7 -12.91 -4.03 1.01
C ALA A 7 -12.43 -5.28 0.26
N ASP A 8 -12.01 -5.11 -0.98
CA ASP A 8 -11.36 -6.19 -1.74
C ASP A 8 -9.92 -6.34 -1.19
N PRO A 9 -9.50 -7.55 -0.79
CA PRO A 9 -8.15 -7.78 -0.32
C PRO A 9 -7.10 -7.40 -1.37
N LEU A 10 -6.03 -6.72 -0.91
CA LEU A 10 -4.91 -6.32 -1.77
C LEU A 10 -3.98 -7.54 -2.03
N VAL A 11 -4.50 -8.50 -2.77
CA VAL A 11 -3.86 -9.81 -3.00
C VAL A 11 -3.82 -10.12 -4.49
N TRP A 12 -2.64 -10.48 -4.99
CA TRP A 12 -2.38 -10.88 -6.38
C TRP A 12 -1.65 -12.22 -6.40
N GLY A 13 -1.99 -13.06 -7.38
CA GLY A 13 -1.55 -14.45 -7.42
C GLY A 13 -2.35 -15.34 -6.47
N TYR A 14 -2.11 -16.63 -6.56
CA TYR A 14 -2.79 -17.69 -5.77
C TYR A 14 -1.88 -18.88 -5.46
N GLY A 15 -0.58 -18.68 -5.61
CA GLY A 15 0.43 -19.71 -5.32
C GLY A 15 0.61 -19.97 -3.82
N PRO A 16 1.26 -21.08 -3.47
CA PRO A 16 1.44 -21.50 -2.08
C PRO A 16 2.39 -20.61 -1.30
N THR A 17 3.44 -20.07 -1.93
CA THR A 17 4.38 -19.18 -1.24
C THR A 17 3.78 -17.79 -1.10
N VAL A 18 3.62 -17.33 0.13
CA VAL A 18 2.99 -16.04 0.46
C VAL A 18 4.04 -14.98 0.70
N PHE A 19 4.05 -13.96 -0.15
CA PHE A 19 4.91 -12.78 -0.03
C PHE A 19 4.10 -11.59 0.45
N GLU A 20 4.32 -11.16 1.68
CA GLU A 20 3.66 -9.98 2.25
C GLU A 20 4.62 -8.79 2.20
N VAL A 21 4.15 -7.68 1.65
CA VAL A 21 4.94 -6.45 1.48
C VAL A 21 4.25 -5.32 2.23
N PHE A 22 4.92 -4.80 3.26
CA PHE A 22 4.43 -3.72 4.10
C PHE A 22 4.94 -2.39 3.54
N LEU A 23 4.03 -1.57 3.07
CA LEU A 23 4.31 -0.32 2.35
C LEU A 23 3.72 0.89 3.07
N GLU A 24 4.51 1.93 3.22
CA GLU A 24 4.05 3.26 3.56
C GLU A 24 3.83 4.04 2.25
N PRO A 25 2.63 4.66 2.02
CA PRO A 25 2.26 5.18 0.69
C PRO A 25 3.09 6.36 0.19
N THR A 26 3.79 7.09 1.06
CA THR A 26 4.64 8.23 0.67
C THR A 26 6.14 7.94 0.81
N CYS A 27 6.53 6.76 1.30
CA CYS A 27 7.92 6.35 1.45
C CYS A 27 8.58 6.07 0.08
N PRO A 28 9.75 6.67 -0.22
CA PRO A 28 10.44 6.46 -1.49
C PRO A 28 10.90 5.01 -1.69
N PHE A 29 11.28 4.34 -0.61
CA PHE A 29 11.68 2.93 -0.66
C PHE A 29 10.48 2.01 -0.86
N SER A 30 9.31 2.37 -0.32
CA SER A 30 8.06 1.67 -0.60
C SER A 30 7.63 1.83 -2.06
N ALA A 31 7.79 3.04 -2.65
CA ALA A 31 7.55 3.28 -4.07
C ALA A 31 8.43 2.38 -4.95
N LYS A 32 9.72 2.28 -4.60
CA LYS A 32 10.67 1.42 -5.30
C LYS A 32 10.30 -0.06 -5.21
N ALA A 33 9.86 -0.53 -4.04
CA ALA A 33 9.40 -1.91 -3.86
C ALA A 33 8.10 -2.16 -4.65
N PHE A 34 7.12 -1.27 -4.55
CA PHE A 34 5.84 -1.38 -5.27
C PHE A 34 6.04 -1.49 -6.78
N GLY A 35 6.93 -0.68 -7.35
CA GLY A 35 7.21 -0.68 -8.80
C GLY A 35 7.78 -1.99 -9.34
N LYS A 36 8.21 -2.92 -8.47
CA LYS A 36 8.76 -4.23 -8.85
C LYS A 36 7.75 -5.39 -8.77
N LEU A 37 6.61 -5.18 -8.13
CA LEU A 37 5.71 -6.28 -7.78
C LEU A 37 5.05 -6.93 -8.98
N ASP A 38 4.70 -6.16 -10.01
CA ASP A 38 4.10 -6.71 -11.23
C ASP A 38 5.11 -7.56 -12.00
N ASP A 39 6.34 -7.07 -12.13
CA ASP A 39 7.42 -7.81 -12.76
C ASP A 39 7.76 -9.08 -11.97
N LEU A 40 7.80 -9.00 -10.65
CA LEU A 40 7.99 -10.16 -9.79
C LEU A 40 6.91 -11.21 -10.00
N LEU A 41 5.64 -10.80 -10.01
CA LEU A 41 4.51 -11.73 -10.22
C LEU A 41 4.56 -12.36 -11.62
N ALA A 42 4.90 -11.57 -12.64
CA ALA A 42 5.05 -12.07 -14.02
C ALA A 42 6.22 -13.06 -14.15
N GLN A 43 7.36 -12.78 -13.51
CA GLN A 43 8.54 -13.65 -13.58
C GLN A 43 8.43 -14.92 -12.74
N ALA A 44 7.81 -14.83 -11.56
CA ALA A 44 7.65 -15.97 -10.67
C ALA A 44 6.46 -16.86 -11.06
N GLY A 45 5.40 -16.26 -11.60
CA GLY A 45 4.14 -16.90 -11.95
C GLY A 45 3.11 -16.85 -10.82
N GLU A 46 1.89 -16.43 -11.16
CA GLU A 46 0.80 -16.23 -10.22
C GLU A 46 0.32 -17.51 -9.50
N HIS A 47 0.64 -18.67 -10.03
CA HIS A 47 0.33 -19.98 -9.44
C HIS A 47 1.45 -20.51 -8.52
N TYR A 48 2.60 -19.83 -8.48
CA TYR A 48 3.68 -20.18 -7.55
C TYR A 48 3.72 -19.27 -6.33
N ILE A 49 3.38 -17.99 -6.49
CA ILE A 49 3.41 -17.01 -5.41
C ILE A 49 2.08 -16.29 -5.24
N THR A 50 1.84 -15.84 -4.02
CA THR A 50 0.75 -14.93 -3.65
C THR A 50 1.35 -13.68 -3.03
N ILE A 51 1.18 -12.52 -3.69
CA ILE A 51 1.63 -11.22 -3.16
C ILE A 51 0.47 -10.59 -2.37
N LYS A 52 0.73 -10.23 -1.11
CA LYS A 52 -0.22 -9.51 -0.26
C LYS A 52 0.35 -8.16 0.14
N LEU A 53 -0.31 -7.08 -0.24
CA LEU A 53 0.09 -5.75 0.20
C LEU A 53 -0.52 -5.42 1.56
N ARG A 54 0.32 -4.91 2.45
CA ARG A 54 -0.05 -4.42 3.78
C ARG A 54 0.30 -2.94 3.86
N LEU A 55 -0.68 -2.13 4.21
CA LEU A 55 -0.46 -0.70 4.34
C LEU A 55 0.07 -0.39 5.73
N HIS A 56 1.20 0.29 5.79
CA HIS A 56 1.90 0.58 7.03
C HIS A 56 2.10 2.10 7.18
N SER A 57 1.14 2.74 7.85
CA SER A 57 1.21 4.18 8.10
C SER A 57 2.32 4.52 9.09
N GLN A 58 3.09 5.56 8.78
CA GLN A 58 4.18 6.06 9.62
C GLN A 58 3.84 7.47 10.15
N PRO A 59 4.01 7.75 11.44
CA PRO A 59 3.56 9.02 12.03
C PRO A 59 4.33 10.25 11.54
N TRP A 60 5.54 10.09 11.04
CA TRP A 60 6.34 11.20 10.48
C TRP A 60 5.99 11.54 9.02
N HIS A 61 5.14 10.74 8.37
CA HIS A 61 4.54 11.05 7.09
C HIS A 61 3.14 11.61 7.34
N MET A 62 3.00 12.93 7.35
CA MET A 62 1.83 13.63 7.85
C MET A 62 0.50 13.14 7.23
N TYR A 63 0.47 12.91 5.93
CA TYR A 63 -0.74 12.50 5.23
C TYR A 63 -0.90 10.99 5.06
N SER A 64 0.01 10.19 5.63
CA SER A 64 0.02 8.73 5.52
C SER A 64 -1.33 8.11 5.89
N GLY A 65 -1.91 8.52 7.01
CA GLY A 65 -3.22 8.01 7.46
C GLY A 65 -4.37 8.31 6.51
N VAL A 66 -4.40 9.52 5.93
CA VAL A 66 -5.40 9.92 4.92
C VAL A 66 -5.24 9.09 3.66
N ILE A 67 -4.00 8.92 3.19
CA ILE A 67 -3.70 8.18 1.96
C ILE A 67 -3.98 6.69 2.13
N VAL A 68 -3.60 6.08 3.26
CA VAL A 68 -3.96 4.69 3.59
C VAL A 68 -5.47 4.49 3.53
N ARG A 69 -6.24 5.41 4.11
CA ARG A 69 -7.70 5.36 4.05
C ARG A 69 -8.22 5.52 2.62
N CYS A 70 -7.61 6.38 1.79
CA CYS A 70 -7.95 6.51 0.37
C CYS A 70 -7.75 5.20 -0.40
N ILE A 71 -6.63 4.52 -0.20
CA ILE A 71 -6.33 3.23 -0.84
C ILE A 71 -7.37 2.17 -0.43
N LEU A 72 -7.70 2.09 0.85
CA LEU A 72 -8.69 1.15 1.35
C LEU A 72 -10.12 1.51 0.91
N ALA A 73 -10.44 2.80 0.82
CA ALA A 73 -11.69 3.29 0.25
C ALA A 73 -11.82 2.84 -1.22
N ALA A 74 -10.76 3.01 -2.01
CA ALA A 74 -10.74 2.56 -3.41
C ALA A 74 -11.01 1.07 -3.54
N SER A 75 -10.52 0.24 -2.60
CA SER A 75 -10.76 -1.21 -2.63
C SER A 75 -12.21 -1.61 -2.36
N THR A 76 -13.06 -0.69 -1.90
CA THR A 76 -14.51 -0.93 -1.70
C THR A 76 -15.34 -0.65 -2.95
N LEU A 77 -14.76 -0.02 -3.96
CA LEU A 77 -15.42 0.29 -5.23
C LEU A 77 -15.59 -0.98 -6.09
N GLU A 78 -16.37 -0.88 -7.15
CA GLU A 78 -16.63 -1.99 -8.08
C GLU A 78 -15.33 -2.60 -8.65
N ALA A 79 -14.34 -1.77 -8.98
CA ALA A 79 -13.04 -2.22 -9.46
C ALA A 79 -12.13 -2.80 -8.36
N GLY A 80 -12.55 -2.75 -7.09
CA GLY A 80 -11.90 -3.40 -5.96
C GLY A 80 -10.40 -3.08 -5.83
N LYS A 81 -9.60 -4.14 -5.69
CA LYS A 81 -8.13 -4.02 -5.57
C LYS A 81 -7.46 -3.34 -6.76
N SER A 82 -8.06 -3.36 -7.93
CA SER A 82 -7.52 -2.66 -9.11
C SER A 82 -7.62 -1.14 -8.95
N ALA A 83 -8.74 -0.63 -8.40
CA ALA A 83 -8.86 0.78 -8.06
C ALA A 83 -7.86 1.17 -6.97
N ALA A 84 -7.71 0.35 -5.92
CA ALA A 84 -6.72 0.57 -4.87
C ALA A 84 -5.29 0.62 -5.43
N LYS A 85 -4.95 -0.28 -6.36
CA LYS A 85 -3.64 -0.30 -7.03
C LYS A 85 -3.41 0.96 -7.86
N SER A 86 -4.43 1.44 -8.57
CA SER A 86 -4.36 2.70 -9.33
C SER A 86 -4.11 3.91 -8.41
N VAL A 87 -4.78 3.94 -7.26
CA VAL A 87 -4.54 4.98 -6.24
C VAL A 87 -3.12 4.91 -5.71
N MET A 88 -2.61 3.71 -5.37
CA MET A 88 -1.24 3.53 -4.90
C MET A 88 -0.22 3.97 -5.96
N ALA A 89 -0.42 3.56 -7.22
CA ALA A 89 0.47 3.93 -8.32
C ALA A 89 0.51 5.45 -8.53
N ALA A 90 -0.63 6.13 -8.47
CA ALA A 90 -0.73 7.57 -8.59
C ALA A 90 -0.01 8.30 -7.44
N VAL A 91 -0.19 7.84 -6.20
CA VAL A 91 0.49 8.42 -5.03
C VAL A 91 2.00 8.21 -5.13
N PHE A 92 2.46 7.03 -5.48
CA PHE A 92 3.91 6.76 -5.62
C PHE A 92 4.55 7.54 -6.76
N ALA A 93 3.82 7.75 -7.88
CA ALA A 93 4.32 8.54 -9.00
C ALA A 93 4.45 10.05 -8.67
N HIS A 94 3.62 10.55 -7.77
CA HIS A 94 3.59 11.95 -7.34
C HIS A 94 3.95 12.12 -5.86
N ARG A 95 4.73 11.22 -5.30
CA ARG A 95 5.01 11.09 -3.88
C ARG A 95 5.39 12.42 -3.21
N GLU A 96 6.26 13.19 -3.83
CA GLU A 96 6.77 14.45 -3.29
C GLU A 96 5.67 15.52 -3.10
N GLU A 97 4.57 15.40 -3.83
CA GLU A 97 3.42 16.30 -3.70
C GLU A 97 2.53 15.95 -2.49
N PHE A 98 2.80 14.84 -1.80
CA PHE A 98 2.10 14.40 -0.60
C PHE A 98 2.97 14.44 0.66
N GLU A 99 4.15 15.03 0.58
CA GLU A 99 5.10 15.17 1.70
C GLU A 99 5.35 16.64 2.03
N PHE A 100 5.94 16.86 3.19
CA PHE A 100 6.50 18.14 3.55
C PHE A 100 7.93 18.27 3.01
N ASP A 101 8.34 19.51 2.75
CA ASP A 101 9.75 19.83 2.57
C ASP A 101 10.54 19.61 3.87
N ARG A 102 11.84 19.71 3.77
CA ARG A 102 12.73 19.61 4.94
C ARG A 102 12.25 20.53 6.06
N HIS A 103 12.32 20.03 7.28
CA HIS A 103 11.89 20.74 8.51
C HIS A 103 10.39 21.04 8.58
N CYS A 104 9.55 20.18 7.99
CA CYS A 104 8.10 20.35 7.99
C CYS A 104 7.67 21.69 7.40
N GLY A 105 8.32 22.11 6.32
CA GLY A 105 7.96 23.29 5.55
C GLY A 105 7.25 22.96 4.24
N GLY A 106 7.17 23.96 3.37
CA GLY A 106 6.66 23.83 2.00
C GLY A 106 5.15 23.96 1.86
N PRO A 107 4.65 23.89 0.61
CA PRO A 107 3.24 24.20 0.30
C PRO A 107 2.25 23.19 0.89
N ASN A 108 2.69 21.95 1.15
CA ASN A 108 1.83 20.91 1.71
C ASN A 108 1.49 21.14 3.19
N LEU A 109 2.18 22.04 3.88
CA LEU A 109 1.87 22.38 5.26
C LEU A 109 0.45 22.95 5.43
N ASP A 110 -0.05 23.66 4.44
CA ASP A 110 -1.37 24.27 4.45
C ASP A 110 -2.47 23.40 3.83
N ALA A 111 -2.10 22.20 3.31
CA ALA A 111 -3.06 21.28 2.69
C ALA A 111 -3.97 20.65 3.75
N THR A 112 -5.26 20.55 3.41
CA THR A 112 -6.25 19.84 4.22
C THR A 112 -6.38 18.38 3.76
N PRO A 113 -6.94 17.47 4.57
CA PRO A 113 -7.27 16.12 4.12
C PRO A 113 -8.11 16.10 2.83
N ASN A 114 -9.04 17.03 2.67
CA ASN A 114 -9.85 17.14 1.45
C ASN A 114 -9.02 17.56 0.23
N ASP A 115 -7.98 18.36 0.41
CA ASP A 115 -7.07 18.70 -0.69
C ASP A 115 -6.29 17.48 -1.14
N ILE A 116 -5.82 16.66 -0.20
CA ILE A 116 -5.12 15.41 -0.47
C ILE A 116 -6.03 14.42 -1.21
N ILE A 117 -7.28 14.24 -0.77
CA ILE A 117 -8.26 13.37 -1.45
C ILE A 117 -8.47 13.82 -2.90
N ARG A 118 -8.74 15.12 -3.13
CA ARG A 118 -8.93 15.67 -4.48
C ARG A 118 -7.70 15.50 -5.37
N GLN A 119 -6.52 15.63 -4.81
CA GLN A 119 -5.26 15.45 -5.54
C GLN A 119 -5.08 14.00 -5.96
N ILE A 120 -5.38 13.05 -5.07
CA ILE A 120 -5.36 11.62 -5.37
C ILE A 120 -6.39 11.28 -6.46
N GLU A 121 -7.63 11.78 -6.35
CA GLU A 121 -8.67 11.60 -7.37
C GLU A 121 -8.22 12.10 -8.74
N ARG A 122 -7.58 13.27 -8.78
CA ARG A 122 -7.06 13.86 -10.02
C ARG A 122 -6.00 13.01 -10.69
N TYR A 123 -5.05 12.46 -9.92
CA TYR A 123 -3.96 11.66 -10.48
C TYR A 123 -4.36 10.23 -10.79
N SER A 124 -5.19 9.63 -9.98
CA SER A 124 -5.60 8.23 -10.14
C SER A 124 -6.80 8.05 -11.08
N GLY A 125 -7.61 9.09 -11.28
CA GLY A 125 -8.91 9.01 -11.95
C GLY A 125 -9.99 8.28 -11.14
N VAL A 126 -9.69 7.86 -9.91
CA VAL A 126 -10.60 7.11 -9.03
C VAL A 126 -11.38 8.10 -8.15
N LYS A 127 -12.72 8.01 -8.15
CA LYS A 127 -13.57 8.82 -7.28
C LYS A 127 -13.60 8.25 -5.87
N LEU A 128 -13.18 9.03 -4.89
CA LEU A 128 -12.94 8.55 -3.52
C LEU A 128 -13.84 9.18 -2.46
N SER A 129 -14.41 10.36 -2.71
CA SER A 129 -15.09 11.15 -1.69
C SER A 129 -16.19 10.37 -0.95
N ASP A 130 -17.05 9.65 -1.68
CA ASP A 130 -18.10 8.85 -1.08
C ASP A 130 -17.55 7.59 -0.38
N ALA A 131 -16.62 6.90 -1.03
CA ALA A 131 -15.99 5.71 -0.47
C ALA A 131 -15.13 6.03 0.77
N PHE A 132 -14.47 7.17 0.80
CA PHE A 132 -13.72 7.65 1.96
C PHE A 132 -14.62 7.88 3.19
N ALA A 133 -15.86 8.30 2.96
CA ALA A 133 -16.85 8.55 4.01
C ALA A 133 -17.59 7.29 4.51
N ILE A 134 -17.29 6.11 3.97
CA ILE A 134 -17.93 4.85 4.39
C ILE A 134 -17.79 4.66 5.90
N PRO A 135 -18.91 4.46 6.65
CA PRO A 135 -18.87 4.18 8.07
C PRO A 135 -18.06 2.91 8.36
N ASP A 136 -17.30 2.93 9.44
CA ASP A 136 -16.48 1.81 9.91
C ASP A 136 -15.31 1.38 8.97
N LEU A 137 -15.00 2.12 7.91
CA LEU A 137 -13.83 1.86 7.05
C LEU A 137 -12.52 1.86 7.85
N ASP A 138 -12.48 2.60 8.95
CA ASP A 138 -11.33 2.61 9.88
C ASP A 138 -11.02 1.23 10.49
N ARG A 139 -11.94 0.26 10.44
CA ARG A 139 -11.65 -1.13 10.82
C ARG A 139 -10.56 -1.74 9.96
N GLU A 140 -10.60 -1.47 8.65
CA GLU A 140 -9.56 -1.94 7.71
C GLU A 140 -8.21 -1.26 7.99
N VAL A 141 -8.22 0.06 8.21
CA VAL A 141 -7.01 0.80 8.60
C VAL A 141 -6.41 0.23 9.89
N LYS A 142 -7.24 0.02 10.90
CA LYS A 142 -6.84 -0.56 12.19
C LYS A 142 -6.33 -1.99 12.05
N TRP A 143 -6.93 -2.78 11.14
CA TRP A 143 -6.48 -4.15 10.90
C TRP A 143 -5.04 -4.17 10.36
N HIS A 144 -4.75 -3.39 9.31
CA HIS A 144 -3.40 -3.27 8.75
C HIS A 144 -2.38 -2.84 9.80
N THR A 145 -2.72 -1.83 10.60
CA THR A 145 -1.84 -1.32 11.66
C THR A 145 -1.57 -2.37 12.74
N ARG A 146 -2.62 -3.07 13.20
CA ARG A 146 -2.47 -4.11 14.23
C ARG A 146 -1.66 -5.29 13.71
N TYR A 147 -1.92 -5.70 12.47
CA TYR A 147 -1.21 -6.81 11.85
C TYR A 147 0.30 -6.52 11.76
N ALA A 148 0.70 -5.33 11.32
CA ALA A 148 2.10 -4.92 11.31
C ALA A 148 2.72 -4.97 12.72
N ARG A 149 2.04 -4.39 13.71
CA ARG A 149 2.53 -4.37 15.12
C ARG A 149 2.67 -5.76 15.72
N GLN A 150 1.72 -6.66 15.46
CA GLN A 150 1.76 -8.04 15.94
C GLN A 150 2.94 -8.83 15.37
N ASN A 151 3.41 -8.45 14.19
CA ASN A 151 4.58 -9.05 13.54
C ASN A 151 5.88 -8.28 13.82
N GLY A 152 5.88 -7.31 14.74
CA GLY A 152 7.07 -6.53 15.10
C GLY A 152 7.56 -5.61 13.98
N ILE A 153 6.70 -5.23 13.05
CA ILE A 153 7.05 -4.40 11.89
C ILE A 153 6.90 -2.93 12.24
N HIS A 154 8.01 -2.19 12.13
CA HIS A 154 8.11 -0.78 12.50
C HIS A 154 8.68 0.11 11.39
N SER A 155 9.12 -0.47 10.28
CA SER A 155 9.71 0.23 9.13
C SER A 155 9.05 -0.18 7.83
N SER A 156 9.26 0.63 6.79
CA SER A 156 8.74 0.38 5.44
C SER A 156 9.80 0.66 4.37
N PRO A 157 9.86 -0.14 3.31
CA PRO A 157 9.14 -1.41 3.20
C PRO A 157 9.71 -2.49 4.13
N THR A 158 8.85 -3.38 4.59
CA THR A 158 9.25 -4.64 5.24
C THR A 158 8.65 -5.80 4.47
N PHE A 159 9.36 -6.91 4.42
CA PHE A 159 8.99 -8.09 3.66
C PHE A 159 8.82 -9.30 4.56
N MET A 160 7.80 -10.11 4.30
CA MET A 160 7.60 -11.41 4.95
C MET A 160 7.39 -12.50 3.89
N ILE A 161 7.97 -13.66 4.12
CA ILE A 161 7.71 -14.87 3.33
C ILE A 161 7.12 -15.91 4.27
N ASP A 162 5.95 -16.43 3.94
CA ASP A 162 5.24 -17.46 4.72
C ASP A 162 5.14 -17.14 6.21
N GLY A 163 4.88 -15.85 6.52
CA GLY A 163 4.74 -15.36 7.89
C GLY A 163 6.05 -15.03 8.62
N LEU A 164 7.21 -15.16 7.96
CA LEU A 164 8.51 -14.85 8.54
C LEU A 164 9.10 -13.58 7.97
N VAL A 165 9.45 -12.63 8.83
CA VAL A 165 10.09 -11.36 8.43
C VAL A 165 11.46 -11.62 7.82
N GLN A 166 11.72 -11.04 6.67
CA GLN A 166 12.97 -11.13 5.93
C GLN A 166 13.80 -9.85 6.16
N ALA A 167 14.57 -9.84 7.23
CA ALA A 167 15.33 -8.65 7.66
C ALA A 167 16.44 -8.23 6.68
N ASP A 168 16.89 -9.15 5.85
CA ASP A 168 17.95 -8.95 4.84
C ASP A 168 17.41 -8.63 3.44
N MET A 169 16.09 -8.59 3.25
CA MET A 169 15.48 -8.12 2.00
C MET A 169 15.31 -6.61 1.99
N SER A 170 15.56 -6.00 0.85
CA SER A 170 15.43 -4.55 0.66
C SER A 170 14.75 -4.17 -0.66
N SER A 171 14.23 -2.95 -0.73
CA SER A 171 13.74 -2.38 -1.99
C SER A 171 14.86 -2.17 -3.03
N GLY A 172 16.11 -2.26 -2.62
CA GLY A 172 17.29 -2.17 -3.48
C GLY A 172 17.59 -3.43 -4.27
N ASP A 173 17.18 -4.60 -3.78
CA ASP A 173 17.47 -5.90 -4.39
C ASP A 173 16.86 -6.03 -5.78
N ALA A 174 17.43 -6.87 -6.64
CA ALA A 174 16.87 -7.15 -7.94
C ALA A 174 15.60 -8.01 -7.82
N VAL A 175 14.72 -7.94 -8.82
CA VAL A 175 13.51 -8.79 -8.89
C VAL A 175 13.89 -10.27 -8.95
N SER A 176 15.01 -10.59 -9.64
CA SER A 176 15.57 -11.95 -9.69
C SER A 176 15.91 -12.51 -8.32
N ASP A 177 16.46 -11.67 -7.42
CA ASP A 177 16.86 -12.10 -6.08
C ASP A 177 15.62 -12.40 -5.22
N TRP A 178 14.58 -11.54 -5.33
CA TRP A 178 13.31 -11.80 -4.67
C TRP A 178 12.66 -13.07 -5.19
N LYS A 179 12.61 -13.26 -6.53
CA LYS A 179 12.07 -14.46 -7.16
C LYS A 179 12.79 -15.73 -6.70
N GLU A 180 14.13 -15.71 -6.73
CA GLU A 180 14.92 -16.87 -6.31
C GLU A 180 14.62 -17.26 -4.85
N ARG A 181 14.51 -16.26 -3.98
CA ARG A 181 14.19 -16.49 -2.58
C ARG A 181 12.79 -17.08 -2.40
N LEU A 182 11.78 -16.54 -3.11
CA LEU A 182 10.39 -17.01 -3.03
C LEU A 182 10.19 -18.42 -3.57
N LEU A 183 10.95 -18.82 -4.58
CA LEU A 183 10.82 -20.16 -5.20
C LEU A 183 11.67 -21.24 -4.51
N LYS A 184 12.52 -20.88 -3.54
CA LYS A 184 13.29 -21.82 -2.70
C LYS A 184 12.55 -22.25 -1.43
N HIS A 185 11.45 -21.54 -1.10
CA HIS A 185 10.55 -21.87 -0.01
C HIS A 185 9.39 -22.71 -0.54
#